data_f1e3d51ac40626263065b0b0e5eb1130
#
_entry.id   f1e3d51ac40626263065b0b0e5eb1130
#
_cell.length_a   1.000
_cell.length_b   1.000
_cell.length_c   1.000
_cell.angle_alpha   90.00
_cell.angle_beta   90.00
_cell.angle_gamma   90.00
#
_symmetry.space_group_name_H-M   'P 1'
#
loop_
_entity.id
_entity.type
_entity.pdbx_description
1 polymer ?
#
loop_
_entity_poly.entity_id
_entity_poly.type
_entity_poly.pdbx_seq_one_letter_code
_entity_poly.pdbx_strand_id
1 'polypeptide(L)'
;MKRILFTMLLAASLSAEAQTQTYETEFARPLNEVLTDIQNRFGVRLKYDIDTVGKVLPYADFRIRPYSVEESLTNVLAPFDYKFVKQKGNMYKLKAYEYPRRTDA
;
A
#
# COMPACT_ATOMS: atom_id res chain seq x y z
N MET A 1 -10.04 26.01 35.79
CA MET A 1 -11.05 25.00 35.51
C MET A 1 -11.71 25.24 34.20
N LYS A 2 -12.15 26.45 33.94
CA LYS A 2 -12.80 26.74 32.64
C LYS A 2 -11.88 26.48 31.45
N ARG A 3 -10.60 26.71 31.62
CA ARG A 3 -9.61 26.49 30.57
C ARG A 3 -9.52 25.03 30.17
N ILE A 4 -9.60 24.14 31.13
CA ILE A 4 -9.52 22.72 30.89
C ILE A 4 -10.70 22.25 30.05
N LEU A 5 -11.87 22.78 30.31
CA LEU A 5 -13.06 22.45 29.56
C LEU A 5 -12.92 22.86 28.09
N PHE A 6 -12.37 24.04 27.86
CA PHE A 6 -12.13 24.48 26.49
C PHE A 6 -11.19 23.56 25.75
N THR A 7 -10.14 23.13 26.41
CA THR A 7 -9.18 22.24 25.80
C THR A 7 -9.83 20.93 25.40
N MET A 8 -10.70 20.41 26.23
CA MET A 8 -11.37 19.16 25.93
C MET A 8 -12.30 19.28 24.73
N LEU A 9 -12.98 20.39 24.62
CA LEU A 9 -13.88 20.63 23.50
C LEU A 9 -13.12 20.69 22.19
N LEU A 10 -11.98 21.34 22.19
CA LEU A 10 -11.15 21.42 20.99
C LEU A 10 -10.67 20.04 20.56
N ALA A 11 -10.26 19.24 21.51
CA ALA A 11 -9.80 17.88 21.22
C ALA A 11 -10.90 17.05 20.60
N ALA A 12 -12.11 17.18 21.10
CA ALA A 12 -13.24 16.44 20.57
C ALA A 12 -13.53 16.85 19.11
N SER A 13 -13.43 18.12 18.82
CA SER A 13 -13.68 18.59 17.46
C SER A 13 -12.66 18.04 16.50
N LEU A 14 -11.38 18.04 16.88
CA LEU A 14 -10.34 17.46 16.04
C LEU A 14 -10.55 15.98 15.78
N SER A 15 -10.98 15.25 16.81
CA SER A 15 -11.24 13.83 16.65
C SER A 15 -12.36 13.57 15.64
N ALA A 16 -13.40 14.37 15.66
CA ALA A 16 -14.50 14.21 14.73
C ALA A 16 -14.04 14.42 13.29
N GLU A 17 -13.22 15.43 13.07
CA GLU A 17 -12.70 15.68 11.73
C GLU A 17 -11.82 14.55 11.24
N ALA A 18 -10.99 14.02 12.12
CA ALA A 18 -10.13 12.89 11.77
C ALA A 18 -10.94 11.67 11.36
N GLN A 19 -12.03 11.41 12.04
CA GLN A 19 -12.89 10.29 11.70
C GLN A 19 -13.49 10.42 10.31
N THR A 20 -13.85 11.62 9.92
CA THR A 20 -14.41 11.86 8.60
C THR A 20 -13.41 11.51 7.51
N GLN A 21 -12.15 11.81 7.72
CA GLN A 21 -11.13 11.54 6.73
C GLN A 21 -10.70 10.07 6.69
N THR A 22 -10.74 9.41 7.85
CA THR A 22 -10.22 8.05 7.94
C THR A 22 -11.02 7.04 7.14
N TYR A 23 -12.25 7.34 6.82
CA TYR A 23 -13.07 6.39 6.08
C TYR A 23 -12.43 5.98 4.76
N GLU A 24 -11.87 6.93 4.03
CA GLU A 24 -11.25 6.64 2.76
C GLU A 24 -9.86 6.05 2.89
N THR A 25 -9.16 6.36 3.98
CA THR A 25 -7.76 5.96 4.14
C THR A 25 -7.59 4.75 5.05
N GLU A 26 -8.69 4.26 5.63
CA GLU A 26 -8.59 3.18 6.61
C GLU A 26 -7.93 1.94 6.06
N PHE A 27 -8.18 1.61 4.80
CA PHE A 27 -7.65 0.41 4.18
C PHE A 27 -6.47 0.69 3.28
N ALA A 28 -6.03 1.94 3.23
CA ALA A 28 -4.89 2.30 2.39
C ALA A 28 -3.59 2.17 3.18
N ARG A 29 -2.53 1.72 2.50
CA ARG A 29 -1.21 1.59 3.11
C ARG A 29 -0.14 2.05 2.13
N PRO A 30 0.97 2.59 2.63
CA PRO A 30 2.08 2.93 1.74
C PRO A 30 2.58 1.72 0.99
N LEU A 31 2.88 1.89 -0.28
CA LEU A 31 3.29 0.77 -1.12
C LEU A 31 4.53 0.07 -0.58
N ASN A 32 5.53 0.82 -0.16
CA ASN A 32 6.76 0.21 0.36
C ASN A 32 6.51 -0.63 1.60
N GLU A 33 5.55 -0.22 2.43
CA GLU A 33 5.19 -1.00 3.61
C GLU A 33 4.52 -2.32 3.21
N VAL A 34 3.63 -2.27 2.23
CA VAL A 34 2.97 -3.47 1.74
C VAL A 34 3.97 -4.43 1.14
N LEU A 35 4.93 -3.92 0.38
CA LEU A 35 5.95 -4.77 -0.22
C LEU A 35 6.85 -5.42 0.83
N THR A 36 7.17 -4.69 1.88
CA THR A 36 7.93 -5.26 2.99
C THR A 36 7.14 -6.37 3.67
N ASP A 37 5.85 -6.16 3.85
CA ASP A 37 4.97 -7.15 4.44
C ASP A 37 4.93 -8.43 3.60
N ILE A 38 4.87 -8.29 2.28
CA ILE A 38 4.89 -9.43 1.38
C ILE A 38 6.19 -10.22 1.53
N GLN A 39 7.32 -9.53 1.61
CA GLN A 39 8.60 -10.19 1.83
C GLN A 39 8.59 -11.03 3.11
N ASN A 40 8.05 -10.46 4.16
CA ASN A 40 8.02 -11.15 5.45
C ASN A 40 7.04 -12.31 5.47
N ARG A 41 5.87 -12.13 4.86
CA ARG A 41 4.84 -13.17 4.86
C ARG A 41 5.24 -14.39 4.03
N PHE A 42 5.86 -14.16 2.89
CA PHE A 42 6.15 -15.23 1.94
C PHE A 42 7.59 -15.67 1.93
N GLY A 43 8.45 -15.02 2.72
CA GLY A 43 9.86 -15.38 2.76
C GLY A 43 10.57 -15.14 1.44
N VAL A 44 10.18 -14.11 0.72
CA VAL A 44 10.78 -13.76 -0.57
C VAL A 44 11.55 -12.44 -0.45
N ARG A 45 12.38 -12.16 -1.43
CA ARG A 45 13.12 -10.93 -1.52
C ARG A 45 12.66 -10.16 -2.75
N LEU A 46 12.42 -8.89 -2.57
CA LEU A 46 11.97 -8.02 -3.66
C LEU A 46 13.07 -7.03 -3.98
N LYS A 47 13.47 -7.01 -5.23
CA LYS A 47 14.43 -6.02 -5.71
C LYS A 47 13.65 -4.93 -6.43
N TYR A 48 13.78 -3.70 -5.95
CA TYR A 48 12.97 -2.60 -6.47
C TYR A 48 13.71 -1.88 -7.58
N ASP A 49 13.09 -1.84 -8.74
CA ASP A 49 13.50 -0.99 -9.84
C ASP A 49 12.31 -0.10 -10.20
N ILE A 50 11.69 0.43 -9.15
CA ILE A 50 10.49 1.25 -9.23
C ILE A 50 10.54 2.31 -8.15
N ASP A 51 9.74 3.36 -8.33
CA ASP A 51 9.61 4.40 -7.33
C ASP A 51 8.42 4.06 -6.43
N THR A 52 8.69 3.91 -5.15
CA THR A 52 7.64 3.64 -4.16
C THR A 52 7.35 4.83 -3.26
N VAL A 53 8.09 5.91 -3.42
CA VAL A 53 7.96 7.08 -2.55
C VAL A 53 6.62 7.77 -2.83
N GLY A 54 5.86 7.99 -1.77
CA GLY A 54 4.59 8.67 -1.87
C GLY A 54 3.47 7.85 -2.52
N LYS A 55 3.73 6.60 -2.87
CA LYS A 55 2.71 5.73 -3.44
C LYS A 55 1.90 5.11 -2.33
N VAL A 56 0.59 5.21 -2.44
CA VAL A 56 -0.34 4.65 -1.46
C VAL A 56 -1.27 3.69 -2.15
N LEU A 57 -1.38 2.49 -1.60
CA LEU A 57 -2.18 1.42 -2.18
C LEU A 57 -3.52 1.34 -1.46
N PRO A 58 -4.64 1.61 -2.13
CA PRO A 58 -5.96 1.47 -1.51
C PRO A 58 -6.30 0.00 -1.32
N TYR A 59 -7.01 -0.30 -0.24
CA TYR A 59 -7.46 -1.65 0.08
C TYR A 59 -6.33 -2.66 0.08
N ALA A 60 -5.20 -2.27 0.66
CA ALA A 60 -3.96 -3.04 0.55
C ALA A 60 -4.10 -4.48 1.04
N ASP A 61 -4.70 -4.67 2.20
CA ASP A 61 -4.78 -6.00 2.78
C ASP A 61 -5.68 -6.94 1.97
N PHE A 62 -6.64 -6.40 1.26
CA PHE A 62 -7.54 -7.20 0.42
C PHE A 62 -6.89 -7.65 -0.88
N ARG A 63 -5.74 -7.11 -1.21
CA ARG A 63 -5.03 -7.46 -2.44
C ARG A 63 -4.05 -8.59 -2.24
N ILE A 64 -3.74 -8.92 -1.00
CA ILE A 64 -2.77 -9.96 -0.68
C ILE A 64 -3.51 -11.29 -0.58
N ARG A 65 -3.04 -12.29 -1.34
CA ARG A 65 -3.57 -13.65 -1.30
C ARG A 65 -2.63 -14.51 -0.49
N PRO A 66 -3.08 -15.07 0.64
CA PRO A 66 -2.17 -15.82 1.52
C PRO A 66 -1.58 -17.09 0.88
N TYR A 67 -2.17 -17.54 -0.20
CA TYR A 67 -1.72 -18.77 -0.86
C TYR A 67 -0.81 -18.51 -2.06
N SER A 68 -0.58 -17.27 -2.44
CA SER A 68 0.20 -17.00 -3.65
C SER A 68 0.89 -15.65 -3.58
N VAL A 69 2.22 -15.67 -3.57
CA VAL A 69 3.01 -14.45 -3.60
C VAL A 69 2.86 -13.77 -4.97
N GLU A 70 2.76 -14.55 -6.03
CA GLU A 70 2.71 -13.96 -7.37
C GLU A 70 1.38 -13.28 -7.63
N GLU A 71 0.26 -13.86 -7.19
CA GLU A 71 -1.01 -13.17 -7.28
C GLU A 71 -1.02 -11.91 -6.43
N SER A 72 -0.45 -11.98 -5.25
CA SER A 72 -0.37 -10.82 -4.37
C SER A 72 0.42 -9.70 -5.02
N LEU A 73 1.58 -10.02 -5.59
CA LEU A 73 2.38 -9.03 -6.28
C LEU A 73 1.64 -8.43 -7.48
N THR A 74 0.97 -9.25 -8.25
CA THR A 74 0.18 -8.76 -9.37
C THR A 74 -0.87 -7.77 -8.92
N ASN A 75 -1.61 -8.12 -7.87
CA ASN A 75 -2.69 -7.27 -7.37
C ASN A 75 -2.17 -5.97 -6.76
N VAL A 76 -1.02 -6.03 -6.12
CA VAL A 76 -0.43 -4.87 -5.46
C VAL A 76 0.22 -3.92 -6.45
N LEU A 77 0.85 -4.45 -7.48
CA LEU A 77 1.60 -3.65 -8.44
C LEU A 77 0.75 -3.07 -9.57
N ALA A 78 -0.36 -3.74 -9.89
CA ALA A 78 -1.19 -3.35 -11.03
C ALA A 78 -1.69 -1.90 -10.99
N PRO A 79 -2.13 -1.38 -9.83
CA PRO A 79 -2.63 0.01 -9.81
C PRO A 79 -1.58 1.05 -10.19
N PHE A 80 -0.31 0.72 -10.11
CA PHE A 80 0.78 1.65 -10.42
C PHE A 80 1.43 1.37 -11.75
N ASP A 81 0.92 0.40 -12.51
CA ASP A 81 1.52 -0.06 -13.76
C ASP A 81 2.93 -0.60 -13.55
N TYR A 82 3.09 -1.35 -12.48
CA TYR A 82 4.32 -2.06 -12.20
C TYR A 82 4.09 -3.56 -12.39
N LYS A 83 5.18 -4.27 -12.62
CA LYS A 83 5.15 -5.71 -12.78
C LYS A 83 6.32 -6.34 -12.04
N PHE A 84 6.30 -7.65 -11.93
CA PHE A 84 7.41 -8.36 -11.34
C PHE A 84 7.99 -9.35 -12.33
N VAL A 85 9.28 -9.65 -12.15
CA VAL A 85 9.96 -10.69 -12.91
C VAL A 85 10.61 -11.61 -11.90
N LYS A 86 10.30 -12.88 -12.00
CA LYS A 86 10.86 -13.87 -11.08
C LYS A 86 12.34 -14.07 -11.38
N GLN A 87 13.15 -14.01 -10.34
CA GLN A 87 14.58 -14.25 -10.42
C GLN A 87 14.90 -15.61 -9.80
N LYS A 88 16.17 -15.93 -9.74
CA LYS A 88 16.60 -17.18 -9.12
C LYS A 88 16.24 -17.20 -7.63
N GLY A 89 15.90 -18.37 -7.15
CA GLY A 89 15.54 -18.54 -5.75
C GLY A 89 14.25 -17.86 -5.43
N ASN A 90 14.19 -17.21 -4.27
CA ASN A 90 12.99 -16.53 -3.80
C ASN A 90 13.06 -15.03 -4.05
N MET A 91 13.66 -14.64 -5.16
CA MET A 91 13.81 -13.23 -5.48
C MET A 91 12.90 -12.84 -6.64
N TYR A 92 12.29 -11.67 -6.51
CA TYR A 92 11.47 -11.08 -7.56
C TYR A 92 11.96 -9.65 -7.79
N LYS A 93 12.09 -9.28 -9.05
CA LYS A 93 12.46 -7.92 -9.41
C LYS A 93 11.20 -7.17 -9.80
N LEU A 94 10.99 -6.02 -9.17
CA LEU A 94 9.84 -5.17 -9.47
C LEU A 94 10.28 -4.08 -10.41
N LYS A 95 9.54 -3.90 -11.50
CA LYS A 95 9.90 -2.92 -12.51
C LYS A 95 8.66 -2.31 -13.14
N ALA A 96 8.82 -1.15 -13.75
CA ALA A 96 7.75 -0.50 -14.46
C ALA A 96 7.58 -1.14 -15.84
N TYR A 97 6.39 -1.02 -16.40
CA TYR A 97 6.20 -1.40 -17.80
C TYR A 97 6.98 -0.43 -18.68
N GLU A 98 7.54 -0.95 -19.74
CA GLU A 98 8.28 -0.12 -20.71
C GLU A 98 7.36 0.88 -21.38
N TYR A 99 6.13 0.48 -21.62
CA TYR A 99 5.12 1.33 -22.21
C TYR A 99 3.92 1.37 -21.30
N PRO A 100 3.23 2.52 -21.20
CA PRO A 100 2.03 2.58 -20.40
C PRO A 100 1.02 1.56 -20.90
N ARG A 101 0.41 0.82 -19.99
CA ARG A 101 -0.61 -0.12 -20.40
C ARG A 101 -1.87 0.63 -20.80
N ARG A 102 -2.50 0.13 -21.83
CA ARG A 102 -3.76 0.70 -22.31
C ARG A 102 -4.88 0.23 -21.39
N THR A 103 -5.51 1.16 -20.75
CA THR A 103 -6.62 0.85 -19.86
C THR A 103 -7.95 1.33 -20.40
N ASP A 104 -7.90 2.07 -21.47
CA ASP A 104 -9.07 2.63 -22.10
C ASP A 104 -9.71 1.69 -23.10
N ALA A 105 -9.11 0.57 -23.30
CA ALA A 105 -9.61 -0.38 -24.29
C ALA A 105 -10.94 -0.97 -23.92
#